data_8efc3fc48f548b4712616eaeea0d2f0e
#
_entry.id   8efc3fc48f548b4712616eaeea0d2f0e
#
_cell.length_a   1.000
_cell.length_b   1.000
_cell.length_c   1.000
_cell.angle_alpha   90.00
_cell.angle_beta   90.00
_cell.angle_gamma   90.00
#
_symmetry.space_group_name_H-M   'P 1'
#
loop_
_entity.id
_entity.type
_entity.pdbx_description
1 polymer ?
#
loop_
_entity_poly.entity_id
_entity_poly.type
_entity_poly.pdbx_seq_one_letter_code
_entity_poly.pdbx_strand_id
1 'polypeptide(L)'
;MDEIFVELKKLGAFAAFAWSHAPADNYGVIAIDGQNALRAGDKTAEKVPEGTIDWFTRSPASTVPGEVESLLDRLGASWYLNSVQYESDTGLLHYEWVWQYG
;
A
#
# COMPACT_ATOMS: atom_id res chain seq x y z
N MET A 1 10.33 -4.66 -0.90
CA MET A 1 9.64 -3.45 -0.42
C MET A 1 10.29 -2.16 -0.88
N ASP A 2 11.61 -2.12 -0.91
CA ASP A 2 12.30 -0.88 -1.25
C ASP A 2 11.91 -0.36 -2.62
N GLU A 3 11.77 -1.25 -3.60
CA GLU A 3 11.40 -0.86 -4.94
C GLU A 3 9.99 -0.25 -4.98
N ILE A 4 9.06 -0.88 -4.28
CA ILE A 4 7.69 -0.36 -4.20
C ILE A 4 7.69 1.00 -3.52
N PHE A 5 8.41 1.14 -2.41
CA PHE A 5 8.46 2.38 -1.65
C PHE A 5 9.04 3.52 -2.49
N VAL A 6 10.13 3.25 -3.19
CA VAL A 6 10.76 4.27 -4.05
C VAL A 6 9.77 4.77 -5.09
N GLU A 7 9.03 3.86 -5.72
CA GLU A 7 8.07 4.24 -6.74
C GLU A 7 6.84 4.95 -6.16
N LEU A 8 6.38 4.52 -4.98
CA LEU A 8 5.26 5.20 -4.32
C LEU A 8 5.59 6.66 -4.01
N LYS A 9 6.81 6.93 -3.60
CA LYS A 9 7.23 8.29 -3.26
C LYS A 9 7.17 9.22 -4.46
N LYS A 10 7.19 8.68 -5.67
CA LYS A 10 7.01 9.48 -6.88
C LYS A 10 5.56 9.86 -7.13
N LEU A 11 4.63 9.11 -6.55
CA LEU A 11 3.20 9.38 -6.71
C LEU A 11 2.68 10.39 -5.71
N GLY A 12 3.28 10.48 -4.54
CA GLY A 12 2.83 11.37 -3.50
C GLY A 12 3.64 11.21 -2.22
N ALA A 13 3.12 11.74 -1.13
CA ALA A 13 3.80 11.73 0.16
C ALA A 13 3.57 10.38 0.84
N PHE A 14 4.55 9.50 0.76
CA PHE A 14 4.48 8.19 1.42
C PHE A 14 5.61 8.04 2.42
N ALA A 15 5.31 7.38 3.53
CA ALA A 15 6.29 7.00 4.54
C ALA A 15 6.28 5.49 4.72
N ALA A 16 7.40 4.94 5.16
CA ALA A 16 7.48 3.53 5.49
C ALA A 16 7.11 3.34 6.95
N PHE A 17 6.16 2.45 7.22
CA PHE A 17 5.66 2.04 8.52
C PHE A 17 4.85 3.11 9.25
N ALA A 18 5.36 4.32 9.39
CA ALA A 18 4.65 5.37 10.10
C ALA A 18 5.21 6.74 9.75
N TRP A 19 4.44 7.77 10.07
CA TRP A 19 4.86 9.16 9.96
C TRP A 19 5.19 9.70 11.35
N SER A 20 6.27 10.47 11.45
CA SER A 20 6.50 11.27 12.67
C SER A 20 5.52 12.43 12.73
N HIS A 21 5.31 13.08 11.58
CA HIS A 21 4.38 14.20 11.46
C HIS A 21 3.65 14.05 10.12
N ALA A 22 2.54 13.33 10.13
CA ALA A 22 1.79 13.10 8.91
C ALA A 22 1.22 14.43 8.38
N PRO A 23 1.21 14.60 7.04
CA PRO A 23 0.48 15.72 6.46
C PRO A 23 -0.99 15.66 6.84
N ALA A 24 -1.69 16.80 6.73
CA ALA A 24 -3.10 16.83 7.05
C ALA A 24 -3.95 16.11 6.02
N ASP A 25 -3.46 15.94 4.80
CA ASP A 25 -4.20 15.41 3.67
C ASP A 25 -3.21 14.88 2.63
N ASN A 26 -3.67 13.95 1.80
CA ASN A 26 -2.90 13.42 0.67
C ASN A 26 -1.58 12.80 1.12
N TYR A 27 -1.68 11.78 1.95
CA TYR A 27 -0.49 11.05 2.40
C TYR A 27 -0.77 9.56 2.46
N GLY A 28 0.30 8.79 2.45
CA GLY A 28 0.18 7.34 2.52
C GLY A 28 1.25 6.69 3.36
N VAL A 29 1.04 5.42 3.62
CA VAL A 29 1.95 4.59 4.40
C VAL A 29 2.07 3.25 3.71
N ILE A 30 3.30 2.73 3.63
CA ILE A 30 3.52 1.35 3.24
C ILE A 30 4.16 0.61 4.40
N ALA A 31 3.67 -0.58 4.67
CA ALA A 31 4.22 -1.42 5.74
C ALA A 31 4.35 -2.85 5.26
N ILE A 32 5.37 -3.53 5.76
CA ILE A 32 5.48 -4.98 5.63
C ILE A 32 4.90 -5.57 6.90
N ASP A 33 3.88 -6.41 6.75
CA ASP A 33 3.25 -7.07 7.89
C ASP A 33 3.91 -8.41 8.19
N GLY A 34 4.65 -8.96 7.22
CA GLY A 34 5.29 -10.23 7.41
C GLY A 34 5.73 -10.82 6.08
N GLN A 35 5.99 -12.11 6.12
CA GLN A 35 6.32 -12.87 4.92
C GLN A 35 5.38 -14.04 4.82
N ASN A 36 4.77 -14.19 3.65
CA ASN A 36 3.89 -15.29 3.40
C ASN A 36 4.67 -16.40 2.70
N ALA A 37 4.53 -17.63 3.19
CA ALA A 37 5.17 -18.79 2.59
C ALA A 37 4.26 -19.33 1.50
N LEU A 38 4.76 -19.36 0.28
CA LEU A 38 4.03 -19.99 -0.81
C LEU A 38 3.99 -21.50 -0.56
N ARG A 39 2.79 -22.04 -0.51
CA ARG A 39 2.58 -23.45 -0.24
C ARG A 39 2.39 -24.17 -1.54
N ALA A 40 3.44 -24.72 -2.05
CA ALA A 40 3.36 -25.47 -3.29
C ALA A 40 3.21 -26.97 -3.01
N GLY A 41 2.69 -27.31 -1.86
CA GLY A 41 2.50 -28.71 -1.51
C GLY A 41 3.77 -29.40 -1.05
N ASP A 42 4.82 -28.67 -0.79
CA ASP A 42 6.06 -29.23 -0.33
C ASP A 42 6.70 -28.33 0.70
N LYS A 43 7.89 -28.68 1.08
CA LYS A 43 8.57 -28.02 2.17
C LYS A 43 9.52 -26.94 1.76
N THR A 44 9.65 -26.70 0.49
CA THR A 44 10.57 -25.66 0.02
C THR A 44 9.83 -24.39 -0.33
N ALA A 45 8.76 -24.11 0.39
CA ALA A 45 7.96 -22.94 0.15
C ALA A 45 8.80 -21.69 0.20
N GLU A 46 8.67 -20.86 -0.81
CA GLU A 46 9.37 -19.62 -0.92
C GLU A 46 8.64 -18.56 -0.12
N LYS A 47 9.36 -17.77 0.65
CA LYS A 47 8.76 -16.68 1.40
C LYS A 47 8.74 -15.43 0.55
N VAL A 48 7.60 -14.77 0.51
CA VAL A 48 7.44 -13.51 -0.21
C VAL A 48 7.00 -12.44 0.79
N PRO A 49 7.52 -11.23 0.67
CA PRO A 49 7.06 -10.14 1.53
C PRO A 49 5.61 -9.78 1.21
N GLU A 50 4.87 -9.47 2.25
CA GLU A 50 3.52 -8.98 2.10
C GLU A 50 3.28 -7.86 3.09
N GLY A 51 2.30 -7.04 2.79
CA GLY A 51 1.99 -5.94 3.67
C GLY A 51 0.80 -5.15 3.19
N THR A 52 0.75 -3.91 3.61
CA THR A 52 -0.33 -3.00 3.27
C THR A 52 0.21 -1.71 2.69
N ILE A 53 -0.63 -1.06 1.89
CA ILE A 53 -0.44 0.32 1.46
C ILE A 53 -1.71 1.03 1.84
N ASP A 54 -1.58 2.16 2.54
CA ASP A 54 -2.70 3.00 2.93
C ASP A 54 -2.56 4.37 2.30
N TRP A 55 -3.67 4.93 1.82
CA TRP A 55 -3.69 6.28 1.27
C TRP A 55 -4.85 7.05 1.88
N PHE A 56 -4.56 8.27 2.33
CA PHE A 56 -5.52 9.13 3.00
C PHE A 56 -5.68 10.41 2.19
N THR A 57 -6.91 10.74 1.82
CA THR A 57 -7.19 11.94 1.02
C THR A 57 -8.59 12.47 1.32
N ARG A 58 -8.74 13.80 1.25
CA ARG A 58 -10.08 14.40 1.32
C ARG A 58 -10.77 14.41 -0.04
N SER A 59 -10.02 14.17 -1.11
CA SER A 59 -10.55 14.30 -2.46
C SER A 59 -11.03 12.96 -3.01
N PRO A 60 -12.34 12.79 -3.25
CA PRO A 60 -12.79 11.57 -3.92
C PRO A 60 -12.35 11.51 -5.38
N ALA A 61 -11.84 12.61 -5.93
CA ALA A 61 -11.34 12.65 -7.30
C ALA A 61 -9.81 12.46 -7.38
N SER A 62 -9.17 12.06 -6.27
CA SER A 62 -7.73 11.82 -6.29
C SER A 62 -7.36 10.75 -7.31
N THR A 63 -6.29 11.01 -8.09
CA THR A 63 -5.80 10.03 -9.05
C THR A 63 -4.83 9.04 -8.43
N VAL A 64 -4.38 9.29 -7.21
CA VAL A 64 -3.35 8.46 -6.56
C VAL A 64 -3.80 7.02 -6.36
N PRO A 65 -5.02 6.73 -5.92
CA PRO A 65 -5.43 5.33 -5.79
C PRO A 65 -5.26 4.53 -7.08
N GLY A 66 -5.69 5.06 -8.21
CA GLY A 66 -5.51 4.39 -9.49
C GLY A 66 -4.04 4.25 -9.86
N GLU A 67 -3.23 5.25 -9.53
CA GLU A 67 -1.80 5.21 -9.78
C GLU A 67 -1.09 4.16 -8.93
N VAL A 68 -1.53 3.98 -7.68
CA VAL A 68 -0.99 2.93 -6.81
C VAL A 68 -1.27 1.56 -7.43
N GLU A 69 -2.49 1.34 -7.89
CA GLU A 69 -2.86 0.06 -8.48
C GLU A 69 -2.08 -0.23 -9.76
N SER A 70 -1.93 0.78 -10.61
CA SER A 70 -1.13 0.65 -11.83
C SER A 70 0.33 0.36 -11.51
N LEU A 71 0.85 0.99 -10.47
CA LEU A 71 2.22 0.76 -10.03
C LEU A 71 2.42 -0.70 -9.58
N LEU A 72 1.51 -1.21 -8.78
CA LEU A 72 1.59 -2.57 -8.28
C LEU A 72 1.53 -3.58 -9.44
N ASP A 73 0.66 -3.33 -10.41
CA ASP A 73 0.59 -4.16 -11.61
C ASP A 73 1.91 -4.12 -12.39
N ARG A 74 2.46 -2.93 -12.58
CA ARG A 74 3.70 -2.75 -13.34
C ARG A 74 4.86 -3.47 -12.70
N LEU A 75 4.91 -3.49 -11.37
CA LEU A 75 5.97 -4.17 -10.64
C LEU A 75 5.73 -5.67 -10.48
N GLY A 76 4.59 -6.16 -10.92
CA GLY A 76 4.28 -7.58 -10.83
C GLY A 76 3.85 -8.03 -9.44
N ALA A 77 3.43 -7.10 -8.59
CA ALA A 77 2.92 -7.45 -7.27
C ALA A 77 1.51 -8.00 -7.37
N SER A 78 1.19 -8.95 -6.51
CA SER A 78 -0.20 -9.38 -6.31
C SER A 78 -0.81 -8.45 -5.28
N TRP A 79 -2.06 -8.02 -5.52
CA TRP A 79 -2.69 -7.06 -4.62
C TRP A 79 -4.21 -7.15 -4.72
N TYR A 80 -4.85 -6.62 -3.68
CA TYR A 80 -6.29 -6.35 -3.75
C TYR A 80 -6.61 -5.14 -2.88
N LEU A 81 -7.66 -4.43 -3.25
CA LEU A 81 -8.17 -3.33 -2.46
C LEU A 81 -9.01 -3.91 -1.34
N ASN A 82 -8.54 -3.74 -0.10
CA ASN A 82 -9.18 -4.33 1.07
C ASN A 82 -10.35 -3.46 1.55
N SER A 83 -10.18 -2.15 1.57
CA SER A 83 -11.24 -1.27 2.04
C SER A 83 -11.06 0.15 1.52
N VAL A 84 -12.19 0.84 1.44
CA VAL A 84 -12.23 2.30 1.28
C VAL A 84 -13.21 2.78 2.34
N GLN A 85 -12.73 3.58 3.29
CA GLN A 85 -13.53 4.04 4.40
C GLN A 85 -13.44 5.54 4.56
N TYR A 86 -14.55 6.14 4.94
CA TYR A 86 -14.56 7.54 5.30
C TYR A 86 -14.38 7.66 6.82
N GLU A 87 -13.38 8.42 7.23
CA GLU A 87 -13.09 8.64 8.65
C GLU A 87 -13.69 9.97 9.06
N SER A 88 -14.77 9.93 9.81
CA SER A 88 -15.55 11.13 10.12
C SER A 88 -14.81 12.11 11.03
N ASP A 89 -13.87 11.64 11.86
CA ASP A 89 -13.12 12.50 12.75
C ASP A 89 -12.04 13.31 12.03
N THR A 90 -11.55 12.84 10.90
CA THR A 90 -10.53 13.55 10.11
C THR A 90 -11.08 14.11 8.81
N GLY A 91 -12.20 13.59 8.34
CA GLY A 91 -12.74 13.93 7.03
C GLY A 91 -11.99 13.30 5.89
N LEU A 92 -11.20 12.25 6.15
CA LEU A 92 -10.38 11.63 5.13
C LEU A 92 -11.00 10.34 4.61
N LEU A 93 -10.86 10.11 3.31
CA LEU A 93 -11.09 8.80 2.73
C LEU A 93 -9.82 7.99 2.95
N HIS A 94 -9.96 6.79 3.44
CA HIS A 94 -8.85 5.90 3.73
C HIS A 94 -8.95 4.67 2.82
N TYR A 95 -8.01 4.55 1.89
CA TYR A 95 -7.87 3.40 1.02
C TYR A 95 -6.84 2.47 1.62
N GLU A 96 -7.11 1.17 1.61
CA GLU A 96 -6.15 0.18 2.07
C GLU A 96 -6.03 -0.94 1.06
N TRP A 97 -4.81 -1.20 0.60
CA TRP A 97 -4.49 -2.34 -0.27
C TRP A 97 -3.65 -3.34 0.51
N VAL A 98 -3.88 -4.60 0.22
CA VAL A 98 -3.00 -5.68 0.68
C VAL A 98 -2.20 -6.14 -0.53
N TRP A 99 -0.91 -6.35 -0.35
CA TRP A 99 -0.03 -6.69 -1.46
C TRP A 99 0.97 -7.77 -1.06
N GLN A 100 1.43 -8.52 -2.07
CA GLN A 100 2.54 -9.45 -1.97
C GLN A 100 3.46 -9.19 -3.15
N TYR A 101 4.75 -9.21 -2.89
CA TYR A 101 5.73 -8.90 -3.92
C TYR A 101 6.89 -9.87 -3.83
N GLY A 102 7.03 -10.69 -4.84
CA GLY A 102 8.10 -11.67 -4.89
C GLY A 102 8.27 -12.25 -6.30
#